data_ef5b54744c05095c13d679103344021b
#
_entry.id   ef5b54744c05095c13d679103344021b
#
_cell.length_a   1.000
_cell.length_b   1.000
_cell.length_c   1.000
_cell.angle_alpha   90.00
_cell.angle_beta   90.00
_cell.angle_gamma   90.00
#
_symmetry.space_group_name_H-M   'P 1'
#
loop_
_entity.id
_entity.type
_entity.pdbx_description
1 polymer ?
#
loop_
_entity_poly.entity_id
_entity_poly.type
_entity_poly.pdbx_seq_one_letter_code
_entity_poly.pdbx_strand_id
1 'polypeptide(L)'
;NNSAELTLKIAGVKCTFLEYPFPRLLPLVPAGPVNLLSPKEILVTKAYTIGRRGSFKDYVDLYTGIRENISSIEEIMTLAREKYGEIFNDRLFLEQLVFVDDLDEVPLEMKNGPVPTKQEMIVFFSTEIQKIKL
;
A
#
# COMPACT_ATOMS: atom_id res chain seq x y z
N ASN A 1 9.40 15.45 -10.93
CA ASN A 1 8.44 15.86 -9.96
C ASN A 1 9.03 16.92 -9.03
N ASN A 2 8.19 17.61 -8.32
CA ASN A 2 8.60 18.77 -7.54
C ASN A 2 8.51 18.54 -6.02
N SER A 3 8.40 17.29 -5.60
CA SER A 3 8.32 17.00 -4.18
C SER A 3 9.69 17.19 -3.52
N ALA A 4 9.71 17.89 -2.42
CA ALA A 4 10.92 18.03 -1.62
C ALA A 4 11.16 16.72 -0.85
N GLU A 5 12.38 16.23 -0.90
CA GLU A 5 12.75 15.00 -0.24
C GLU A 5 14.13 15.13 0.38
N LEU A 6 14.26 14.67 1.61
CA LEU A 6 15.52 14.65 2.33
C LEU A 6 15.74 13.29 2.94
N THR A 7 16.84 12.63 2.57
CA THR A 7 17.24 11.35 3.15
C THR A 7 18.53 11.51 3.92
N LEU A 8 18.55 11.04 5.16
CA LEU A 8 19.77 11.03 5.98
C LEU A 8 19.75 9.83 6.92
N LYS A 9 20.90 9.59 7.55
CA LYS A 9 21.03 8.55 8.58
C LYS A 9 21.01 9.21 9.95
N ILE A 10 20.12 8.69 10.81
CA ILE A 10 20.03 9.13 12.20
C ILE A 10 20.25 7.88 13.05
N ALA A 11 21.30 7.92 13.88
CA ALA A 11 21.71 6.78 14.71
C ALA A 11 21.84 5.47 13.89
N GLY A 12 22.39 5.56 12.69
CA GLY A 12 22.59 4.41 11.81
C GLY A 12 21.37 3.99 11.02
N VAL A 13 20.23 4.66 11.21
CA VAL A 13 18.98 4.31 10.53
C VAL A 13 18.72 5.30 9.39
N LYS A 14 18.41 4.77 8.22
CA LYS A 14 18.05 5.61 7.06
C LYS A 14 16.67 6.22 7.29
N CYS A 15 16.61 7.54 7.27
CA CYS A 15 15.36 8.29 7.42
C CYS A 15 15.14 9.17 6.19
N THR A 16 13.94 9.12 5.65
CA THR A 16 13.55 9.97 4.53
C THR A 16 12.40 10.86 4.95
N PHE A 17 12.56 12.16 4.74
CA PHE A 17 11.52 13.16 4.98
C PHE A 17 11.01 13.62 3.63
N LEU A 18 9.71 13.47 3.41
CA LEU A 18 9.11 13.71 2.11
C LEU A 18 7.91 14.65 2.25
N GLU A 19 7.88 15.69 1.41
CA GLU A 19 6.68 16.49 1.26
C GLU A 19 5.75 15.76 0.31
N TYR A 20 4.62 15.28 0.85
CA TYR A 20 3.67 14.48 0.07
C TYR A 20 2.55 15.40 -0.42
N PRO A 21 2.35 15.52 -1.75
CA PRO A 21 1.45 16.53 -2.31
C PRO A 21 -0.03 16.17 -2.29
N PHE A 22 -0.42 15.10 -1.59
CA PHE A 22 -1.80 14.65 -1.55
C PHE A 22 -2.38 14.80 -0.15
N PRO A 23 -3.69 15.04 -0.02
CA PRO A 23 -4.30 15.25 1.29
C PRO A 23 -4.29 13.97 2.13
N ARG A 24 -4.16 14.15 3.43
CA ARG A 24 -4.39 13.08 4.38
C ARG A 24 -5.90 13.01 4.65
N LEU A 25 -6.49 11.83 4.50
CA LEU A 25 -7.93 11.65 4.64
C LEU A 25 -8.35 11.25 6.05
N LEU A 26 -7.53 10.46 6.74
CA LEU A 26 -7.90 9.85 8.02
C LEU A 26 -7.05 10.42 9.15
N PRO A 27 -7.59 10.41 10.40
CA PRO A 27 -6.83 10.91 11.54
C PRO A 27 -5.52 10.15 11.74
N LEU A 28 -4.50 10.86 12.17
CA LEU A 28 -3.23 10.26 12.54
C LEU A 28 -3.39 9.44 13.82
N VAL A 29 -2.54 8.43 13.98
CA VAL A 29 -2.49 7.59 15.17
C VAL A 29 -1.39 8.12 16.08
N PRO A 30 -1.71 8.58 17.29
CA PRO A 30 -0.67 9.05 18.21
C PRO A 30 0.28 7.92 18.59
N ALA A 31 1.58 8.21 18.56
CA ALA A 31 2.62 7.24 18.89
C ALA A 31 3.78 7.93 19.60
N GLY A 32 3.54 8.47 20.77
CA GLY A 32 4.54 9.19 21.54
C GLY A 32 4.89 10.53 20.90
N PRO A 33 6.20 10.80 20.65
CA PRO A 33 6.62 12.10 20.14
C PRO A 33 6.25 12.34 18.67
N VAL A 34 5.81 11.31 17.96
CA VAL A 34 5.39 11.42 16.57
C VAL A 34 4.00 10.80 16.40
N ASN A 35 3.30 11.24 15.37
CA ASN A 35 2.04 10.63 14.97
C ASN A 35 2.30 9.73 13.75
N LEU A 36 1.56 8.64 13.68
CA LEU A 36 1.68 7.69 12.58
C LEU A 36 0.49 7.82 11.64
N LEU A 37 0.75 7.58 10.36
CA LEU A 37 -0.33 7.46 9.39
C LEU A 37 -1.19 6.25 9.77
N SER A 38 -2.51 6.36 9.61
CA SER A 38 -3.37 5.22 9.95
C SER A 38 -3.09 4.04 9.03
N PRO A 39 -3.26 2.80 9.52
CA PRO A 39 -3.03 1.62 8.68
C PRO A 39 -3.86 1.64 7.39
N LYS A 40 -5.10 2.08 7.47
CA LYS A 40 -5.97 2.17 6.30
C LYS A 40 -5.42 3.16 5.27
N GLU A 41 -4.94 4.31 5.72
CA GLU A 41 -4.35 5.30 4.82
C GLU A 41 -3.06 4.80 4.18
N ILE A 42 -2.28 4.01 4.91
CA ILE A 42 -1.08 3.36 4.36
C ILE A 42 -1.48 2.45 3.19
N LEU A 43 -2.54 1.66 3.35
CA LEU A 43 -3.00 0.79 2.27
C LEU A 43 -3.45 1.58 1.03
N VAL A 44 -4.09 2.71 1.24
CA VAL A 44 -4.49 3.60 0.14
C VAL A 44 -3.25 4.11 -0.61
N THR A 45 -2.21 4.47 0.12
CA THR A 45 -0.94 4.90 -0.48
C THR A 45 -0.29 3.76 -1.26
N LYS A 46 -0.32 2.54 -0.72
CA LYS A 46 0.23 1.36 -1.41
C LYS A 46 -0.53 1.08 -2.70
N ALA A 47 -1.85 1.23 -2.70
CA ALA A 47 -2.66 1.04 -3.90
C ALA A 47 -2.25 1.99 -5.03
N TYR A 48 -1.97 3.23 -4.70
CA TYR A 48 -1.48 4.19 -5.68
C TYR A 48 -0.08 3.80 -6.17
N THR A 49 0.78 3.38 -5.26
CA THR A 49 2.16 3.01 -5.57
C THR A 49 2.26 1.84 -6.54
N ILE A 50 1.46 0.77 -6.33
CA ILE A 50 1.55 -0.40 -7.21
C ILE A 50 1.11 -0.12 -8.64
N GLY A 51 0.29 0.88 -8.86
CA GLY A 51 -0.09 1.30 -10.21
C GLY A 51 1.00 2.05 -10.94
N ARG A 52 2.09 2.38 -10.26
CA ARG A 52 3.20 3.15 -10.83
C ARG A 52 4.51 2.41 -10.77
N ARG A 53 4.93 2.01 -9.58
CA ARG A 53 6.23 1.37 -9.38
C ARG A 53 6.18 0.53 -8.10
N GLY A 54 5.33 -0.48 -8.12
CA GLY A 54 5.15 -1.34 -6.97
C GLY A 54 6.33 -2.28 -6.76
N SER A 55 6.58 -2.61 -5.51
CA SER A 55 7.58 -3.60 -5.13
C SER A 55 6.89 -4.75 -4.42
N PHE A 56 7.61 -5.86 -4.25
CA PHE A 56 7.09 -7.02 -3.54
C PHE A 56 6.53 -6.65 -2.15
N LYS A 57 7.24 -5.78 -1.44
CA LYS A 57 6.81 -5.31 -0.11
C LYS A 57 5.45 -4.61 -0.15
N ASP A 58 5.21 -3.81 -1.17
CA ASP A 58 3.93 -3.09 -1.30
C ASP A 58 2.77 -4.06 -1.46
N TYR A 59 2.97 -5.13 -2.21
CA TYR A 59 1.97 -6.17 -2.39
C TYR A 59 1.73 -6.96 -1.10
N VAL A 60 2.81 -7.26 -0.36
CA VAL A 60 2.70 -7.95 0.93
C VAL A 60 1.92 -7.08 1.92
N ASP A 61 2.15 -5.77 1.92
CA ASP A 61 1.42 -4.85 2.78
C ASP A 61 -0.07 -4.84 2.46
N LEU A 62 -0.43 -4.78 1.17
CA LEU A 62 -1.82 -4.83 0.74
C LEU A 62 -2.47 -6.17 1.08
N TYR A 63 -1.75 -7.26 0.81
CA TYR A 63 -2.22 -8.61 1.14
C TYR A 63 -2.55 -8.71 2.64
N THR A 64 -1.60 -8.30 3.48
CA THR A 64 -1.76 -8.39 4.92
C THR A 64 -2.91 -7.51 5.41
N GLY A 65 -2.97 -6.27 4.96
CA GLY A 65 -4.01 -5.34 5.39
C GLY A 65 -5.41 -5.78 5.00
N ILE A 66 -5.59 -6.30 3.79
CA ILE A 66 -6.89 -6.77 3.33
C ILE A 66 -7.25 -8.07 4.04
N ARG A 67 -6.31 -8.98 4.19
CA ARG A 67 -6.53 -10.25 4.87
C ARG A 67 -6.92 -10.06 6.32
N GLU A 68 -6.34 -9.09 6.99
CA GLU A 68 -6.63 -8.79 8.40
C GLU A 68 -7.82 -7.83 8.57
N ASN A 69 -8.54 -7.55 7.49
CA ASN A 69 -9.74 -6.73 7.51
C ASN A 69 -9.50 -5.29 7.96
N ILE A 70 -8.30 -4.76 7.74
CA ILE A 70 -8.04 -3.35 7.97
C ILE A 70 -8.85 -2.52 6.98
N SER A 71 -8.92 -2.99 5.72
CA SER A 71 -9.75 -2.38 4.70
C SER A 71 -10.07 -3.41 3.61
N SER A 72 -11.14 -3.19 2.87
CA SER A 72 -11.47 -3.99 1.69
C SER A 72 -10.90 -3.33 0.45
N ILE A 73 -10.80 -4.09 -0.65
CA ILE A 73 -10.37 -3.53 -1.94
C ILE A 73 -11.30 -2.39 -2.37
N GLU A 74 -12.61 -2.56 -2.21
CA GLU A 74 -13.58 -1.53 -2.56
C GLU A 74 -13.36 -0.24 -1.77
N GLU A 75 -13.14 -0.38 -0.47
CA GLU A 75 -12.89 0.78 0.38
C GLU A 75 -11.59 1.48 0.00
N ILE A 76 -10.55 0.70 -0.27
CA ILE A 76 -9.25 1.24 -0.71
C ILE A 76 -9.44 2.06 -1.97
N MET A 77 -10.18 1.54 -2.96
CA MET A 77 -10.43 2.25 -4.21
C MET A 77 -11.20 3.55 -3.99
N THR A 78 -12.21 3.51 -3.14
CA THR A 78 -13.01 4.69 -2.81
C THR A 78 -12.14 5.79 -2.18
N LEU A 79 -11.33 5.41 -1.21
CA LEU A 79 -10.44 6.35 -0.54
C LEU A 79 -9.34 6.85 -1.47
N ALA A 80 -8.83 5.98 -2.35
CA ALA A 80 -7.80 6.37 -3.31
C ALA A 80 -8.32 7.39 -4.31
N ARG A 81 -9.55 7.23 -4.79
CA ARG A 81 -10.17 8.24 -5.66
C ARG A 81 -10.31 9.58 -4.95
N GLU A 82 -10.68 9.54 -3.68
CA GLU A 82 -10.80 10.74 -2.87
C GLU A 82 -9.46 11.43 -2.65
N LYS A 83 -8.41 10.65 -2.38
CA LYS A 83 -7.08 11.17 -2.08
C LYS A 83 -6.34 11.66 -3.33
N TYR A 84 -6.41 10.91 -4.41
CA TYR A 84 -5.61 11.14 -5.61
C TYR A 84 -6.42 11.69 -6.79
N GLY A 85 -7.74 11.66 -6.69
CA GLY A 85 -8.60 12.17 -7.76
C GLY A 85 -8.47 11.35 -9.04
N GLU A 86 -8.49 12.02 -10.17
CA GLU A 86 -8.51 11.38 -11.48
C GLU A 86 -7.22 10.66 -11.84
N ILE A 87 -6.13 10.92 -11.13
CA ILE A 87 -4.88 10.21 -11.41
C ILE A 87 -4.86 8.80 -10.84
N PHE A 88 -5.83 8.44 -9.99
CA PHE A 88 -6.01 7.06 -9.56
C PHE A 88 -6.92 6.34 -10.53
N ASN A 89 -6.48 5.20 -11.04
CA ASN A 89 -7.22 4.41 -12.02
C ASN A 89 -7.60 3.07 -11.41
N ASP A 90 -8.89 2.88 -11.14
CA ASP A 90 -9.43 1.66 -10.51
C ASP A 90 -9.04 0.41 -11.29
N ARG A 91 -9.23 0.44 -12.60
CA ARG A 91 -8.96 -0.72 -13.43
C ARG A 91 -7.48 -1.10 -13.40
N LEU A 92 -6.61 -0.11 -13.52
CA LEU A 92 -5.18 -0.35 -13.46
C LEU A 92 -4.79 -0.95 -12.12
N PHE A 93 -5.35 -0.43 -11.03
CA PHE A 93 -5.09 -0.98 -9.71
C PHE A 93 -5.48 -2.46 -9.63
N LEU A 94 -6.69 -2.79 -10.07
CA LEU A 94 -7.16 -4.19 -10.03
C LEU A 94 -6.31 -5.11 -10.92
N GLU A 95 -5.93 -4.65 -12.10
CA GLU A 95 -5.06 -5.42 -12.98
C GLU A 95 -3.67 -5.63 -12.35
N GLN A 96 -3.12 -4.61 -11.73
CA GLN A 96 -1.80 -4.69 -11.09
C GLN A 96 -1.81 -5.61 -9.88
N LEU A 97 -2.91 -5.67 -9.14
CA LEU A 97 -2.99 -6.54 -7.95
C LEU A 97 -2.70 -8.00 -8.27
N VAL A 98 -3.07 -8.47 -9.46
CA VAL A 98 -2.85 -9.87 -9.84
C VAL A 98 -1.62 -10.06 -10.72
N PHE A 99 -0.92 -9.00 -11.04
CA PHE A 99 0.27 -9.07 -11.88
C PHE A 99 1.53 -8.91 -11.04
N VAL A 100 1.95 -10.02 -10.42
CA VAL A 100 3.09 -10.02 -9.49
C VAL A 100 4.31 -10.78 -10.04
N ASP A 101 4.21 -11.32 -11.25
CA ASP A 101 5.27 -12.17 -11.79
C ASP A 101 6.61 -11.47 -11.97
N ASP A 102 6.57 -10.18 -12.31
CA ASP A 102 7.78 -9.39 -12.56
C ASP A 102 8.45 -8.87 -11.29
N LEU A 103 7.85 -9.12 -10.14
CA LEU A 103 8.39 -8.60 -8.88
C LEU A 103 9.55 -9.45 -8.39
N ASP A 104 10.59 -8.79 -7.91
CA ASP A 104 11.68 -9.47 -7.24
C ASP A 104 11.27 -9.76 -5.80
N GLU A 105 11.25 -11.04 -5.43
CA GLU A 105 11.01 -11.42 -4.06
C GLU A 105 12.23 -11.02 -3.22
N VAL A 106 11.94 -10.37 -2.09
CA VAL A 106 13.00 -9.96 -1.17
C VAL A 106 12.73 -10.57 0.20
N PRO A 107 13.79 -10.84 0.99
CA PRO A 107 13.61 -11.33 2.35
C PRO A 107 12.85 -10.30 3.18
N LEU A 108 11.78 -10.74 3.84
CA LEU A 108 10.99 -9.90 4.73
C LEU A 108 10.79 -10.60 6.05
N GLU A 109 10.74 -9.83 7.12
CA GLU A 109 10.34 -10.33 8.42
C GLU A 109 8.89 -9.96 8.66
N MET A 110 8.07 -10.98 8.91
CA MET A 110 6.66 -10.79 9.21
C MET A 110 6.46 -10.96 10.71
N LYS A 111 5.62 -10.09 11.27
CA LYS A 111 5.31 -10.16 12.70
C LYS A 111 4.53 -11.43 13.02
N ASN A 112 3.63 -11.85 12.13
CA ASN A 112 2.77 -13.00 12.31
C ASN A 112 2.80 -13.87 11.06
N GLY A 113 3.33 -15.07 11.19
CA GLY A 113 3.32 -16.05 10.12
C GLY A 113 4.38 -15.83 9.05
N PRO A 114 4.40 -16.69 8.04
CA PRO A 114 5.37 -16.60 6.95
C PRO A 114 4.99 -15.53 5.93
N VAL A 115 6.00 -15.09 5.17
CA VAL A 115 5.77 -14.20 4.03
C VAL A 115 4.95 -14.96 2.97
N PRO A 116 3.89 -14.36 2.43
CA PRO A 116 3.11 -15.03 1.39
C PRO A 116 3.93 -15.19 0.11
N THR A 117 3.68 -16.28 -0.62
CA THR A 117 4.25 -16.46 -1.93
C THR A 117 3.49 -15.63 -2.96
N LYS A 118 4.11 -15.41 -4.12
CA LYS A 118 3.42 -14.73 -5.22
C LYS A 118 2.12 -15.44 -5.59
N GLN A 119 2.16 -16.77 -5.66
CA GLN A 119 0.98 -17.55 -6.01
C GLN A 119 -0.14 -17.39 -4.98
N GLU A 120 0.20 -17.41 -3.70
CA GLU A 120 -0.78 -17.18 -2.65
C GLU A 120 -1.43 -15.80 -2.77
N MET A 121 -0.64 -14.78 -3.10
CA MET A 121 -1.16 -13.43 -3.28
C MET A 121 -2.08 -13.34 -4.51
N ILE A 122 -1.69 -13.95 -5.62
CA ILE A 122 -2.53 -13.96 -6.83
C ILE A 122 -3.89 -14.60 -6.54
N VAL A 123 -3.90 -15.75 -5.90
CA VAL A 123 -5.15 -16.44 -5.56
C VAL A 123 -6.00 -15.59 -4.63
N PHE A 124 -5.39 -15.02 -3.61
CA PHE A 124 -6.10 -14.18 -2.65
C PHE A 124 -6.70 -12.94 -3.31
N PHE A 125 -5.91 -12.18 -4.04
CA PHE A 125 -6.40 -10.96 -4.69
C PHE A 125 -7.47 -11.27 -5.74
N SER A 126 -7.29 -12.33 -6.53
CA SER A 126 -8.28 -12.73 -7.52
C SER A 126 -9.62 -13.06 -6.86
N THR A 127 -9.58 -13.76 -5.73
CA THR A 127 -10.78 -14.11 -4.98
C THR A 127 -11.48 -12.86 -4.44
N GLU A 128 -10.69 -11.93 -3.88
CA GLU A 128 -11.25 -10.69 -3.33
C GLU A 128 -11.84 -9.80 -4.43
N ILE A 129 -11.19 -9.75 -5.59
CA ILE A 129 -11.68 -8.95 -6.72
C ILE A 129 -13.01 -9.49 -7.22
N GLN A 130 -13.18 -10.81 -7.26
CA GLN A 130 -14.43 -11.43 -7.70
C GLN A 130 -15.63 -11.09 -6.81
N LYS A 131 -15.38 -10.70 -5.58
CA LYS A 131 -16.45 -10.29 -4.66
C LYS A 131 -16.96 -8.88 -4.93
N ILE A 132 -16.24 -8.11 -5.72
CA ILE A 132 -16.60 -6.71 -6.00
C ILE A 132 -17.69 -6.66 -7.04
N LYS A 133 -18.74 -5.90 -6.73
CA LYS A 133 -19.83 -5.65 -7.69
C LYS A 133 -19.49 -4.37 -8.45
N LEU A 134 -19.15 -4.57 -9.69
CA LEU A 134 -18.80 -3.47 -10.58
C LEU A 134 -19.98 -3.03 -11.44
#